data_b8844aa3724bc6d1ff1199adb138c2a6
#
_entry.id   b8844aa3724bc6d1ff1199adb138c2a6
#
_cell.length_a   1.000
_cell.length_b   1.000
_cell.length_c   1.000
_cell.angle_alpha   90.00
_cell.angle_beta   90.00
_cell.angle_gamma   90.00
#
_symmetry.space_group_name_H-M   'P 1'
#
loop_
_entity.id
_entity.type
_entity.pdbx_description
1 polymer ?
#
loop_
_entity_poly.entity_id
_entity_poly.type
_entity_poly.pdbx_seq_one_letter_code
_entity_poly.pdbx_strand_id
1 'polypeptide(L)'
;MCKNLPKADQGTTLGRPNEPMSRIPFNSIVEAPVAPPRTVEPLDPELRSELLTDVEERGQVTVHCSIITEWADMIRIWPSTYLVCCHSGHRSRLLHAEGISYAPHWQPIPPGKPIAFTLLFEALPKDCILFDLVEDIPDQGGFYSPSILRNGVDVYRVEV
;
A
#
# COMPACT_ATOMS: atom_id res chain seq x y z
N MET A 1 -14.45 65.67 10.85
CA MET A 1 -15.69 66.06 10.11
C MET A 1 -16.39 64.76 9.77
N CYS A 2 -17.31 64.37 10.57
CA CYS A 2 -18.79 64.53 10.50
C CYS A 2 -19.39 63.60 9.45
N LYS A 3 -20.09 62.57 10.00
CA LYS A 3 -21.57 62.32 9.91
C LYS A 3 -21.93 61.55 8.62
N ASN A 4 -22.74 60.49 8.61
CA ASN A 4 -24.01 60.21 9.27
C ASN A 4 -24.39 58.75 9.13
N LEU A 5 -24.95 58.16 10.20
CA LEU A 5 -25.88 57.02 10.17
C LEU A 5 -27.29 57.57 9.77
N PRO A 6 -28.18 56.75 9.27
CA PRO A 6 -29.53 56.67 9.80
C PRO A 6 -29.98 55.23 10.20
N LYS A 7 -30.66 55.30 11.15
CA LYS A 7 -31.64 54.78 12.10
C LYS A 7 -32.54 53.68 11.54
N ALA A 8 -32.83 52.81 12.48
CA ALA A 8 -33.82 51.75 12.56
C ALA A 8 -35.21 52.13 12.04
N ASP A 9 -35.90 51.15 11.52
CA ASP A 9 -37.34 51.09 11.60
C ASP A 9 -37.82 49.70 12.04
N GLN A 10 -38.68 49.74 13.06
CA GLN A 10 -39.33 48.59 13.67
C GLN A 10 -40.62 48.31 12.91
N GLY A 11 -40.82 47.10 12.52
CA GLY A 11 -42.05 46.58 11.95
C GLY A 11 -42.47 45.27 12.58
N THR A 12 -43.26 45.36 13.62
CA THR A 12 -44.05 44.31 14.25
C THR A 12 -45.03 43.71 13.25
N THR A 13 -45.13 42.40 13.15
CA THR A 13 -46.42 41.73 12.93
C THR A 13 -46.35 40.19 13.14
N LEU A 14 -47.01 39.72 14.18
CA LEU A 14 -48.00 38.65 14.31
C LEU A 14 -47.65 37.25 13.74
N GLY A 15 -47.64 36.39 14.68
CA GLY A 15 -47.73 34.95 14.73
C GLY A 15 -48.46 34.21 13.61
N ARG A 16 -47.90 33.09 13.30
CA ARG A 16 -48.64 31.97 12.73
C ARG A 16 -48.45 30.72 13.60
N PRO A 17 -49.53 29.94 13.72
CA PRO A 17 -49.59 28.85 14.66
C PRO A 17 -48.80 27.63 14.22
N ASN A 18 -48.35 26.90 15.21
CA ASN A 18 -47.82 25.54 15.16
C ASN A 18 -48.42 24.65 14.06
N GLU A 19 -47.66 24.36 13.04
CA GLU A 19 -47.93 23.13 12.29
C GLU A 19 -47.27 21.94 12.99
N PRO A 20 -47.96 20.86 13.19
CA PRO A 20 -47.40 19.68 13.81
C PRO A 20 -46.37 19.05 12.83
N MET A 21 -45.15 18.90 13.29
CA MET A 21 -44.12 18.13 12.61
C MET A 21 -44.70 16.77 12.31
N SER A 22 -44.94 16.52 11.03
CA SER A 22 -45.31 15.23 10.48
C SER A 22 -44.25 14.24 10.87
N ARG A 23 -44.55 13.36 11.80
CA ARG A 23 -43.75 12.20 12.14
C ARG A 23 -43.63 11.32 10.88
N ILE A 24 -42.48 11.34 10.26
CA ILE A 24 -42.10 10.33 9.25
C ILE A 24 -42.10 8.98 10.00
N PRO A 25 -42.93 8.02 9.64
CA PRO A 25 -42.89 6.71 10.30
C PRO A 25 -41.56 6.03 9.94
N PHE A 26 -40.75 5.85 10.95
CA PHE A 26 -39.55 5.03 10.90
C PHE A 26 -39.99 3.56 10.84
N ASN A 27 -40.53 3.13 9.71
CA ASN A 27 -40.79 1.72 9.52
C ASN A 27 -40.94 1.39 8.02
N SER A 28 -39.80 1.35 7.36
CA SER A 28 -39.64 0.59 6.12
C SER A 28 -38.15 0.29 5.96
N ILE A 29 -37.59 -0.51 6.88
CA ILE A 29 -36.42 -1.30 6.54
C ILE A 29 -36.97 -2.31 5.53
N VAL A 30 -36.84 -1.98 4.26
CA VAL A 30 -36.99 -2.98 3.19
C VAL A 30 -35.78 -3.90 3.36
N GLU A 31 -35.98 -5.00 4.05
CA GLU A 31 -34.99 -6.09 4.07
C GLU A 31 -34.76 -6.49 2.62
N ALA A 32 -33.58 -6.14 2.12
CA ALA A 32 -33.13 -6.63 0.83
C ALA A 32 -33.17 -8.17 0.86
N PRO A 33 -33.69 -8.84 -0.16
CA PRO A 33 -33.75 -10.31 -0.17
C PRO A 33 -32.32 -10.83 -0.01
N VAL A 34 -32.09 -11.50 1.11
CA VAL A 34 -30.82 -12.21 1.39
C VAL A 34 -30.69 -13.27 0.30
N ALA A 35 -29.76 -13.09 -0.60
CA ALA A 35 -29.44 -14.10 -1.60
C ALA A 35 -29.10 -15.41 -0.84
N PRO A 36 -29.62 -16.56 -1.27
CA PRO A 36 -29.30 -17.82 -0.61
C PRO A 36 -27.78 -18.00 -0.60
N PRO A 37 -27.19 -18.53 0.47
CA PRO A 37 -25.79 -18.80 0.55
C PRO A 37 -25.39 -19.66 -0.65
N ARG A 38 -24.44 -19.19 -1.46
CA ARG A 38 -23.89 -19.99 -2.54
C ARG A 38 -23.23 -21.20 -1.91
N THR A 39 -23.77 -22.37 -2.15
CA THR A 39 -23.11 -23.62 -1.80
C THR A 39 -21.85 -23.70 -2.61
N VAL A 40 -20.72 -23.46 -1.97
CA VAL A 40 -19.41 -23.68 -2.58
C VAL A 40 -19.22 -25.18 -2.62
N GLU A 41 -19.21 -25.78 -3.80
CA GLU A 41 -18.85 -27.17 -3.95
C GLU A 41 -17.44 -27.38 -3.40
N PRO A 42 -17.20 -28.40 -2.57
CA PRO A 42 -15.87 -28.67 -2.07
C PRO A 42 -14.94 -28.98 -3.24
N LEU A 43 -13.84 -28.26 -3.31
CA LEU A 43 -12.79 -28.51 -4.31
C LEU A 43 -12.30 -29.94 -4.19
N ASP A 44 -12.09 -30.60 -5.33
CA ASP A 44 -11.48 -31.92 -5.39
C ASP A 44 -10.18 -31.94 -4.57
N PRO A 45 -9.98 -32.95 -3.69
CA PRO A 45 -8.80 -33.04 -2.84
C PRO A 45 -7.46 -33.02 -3.62
N GLU A 46 -7.43 -33.60 -4.82
CA GLU A 46 -6.23 -33.59 -5.69
C GLU A 46 -5.97 -32.19 -6.22
N LEU A 47 -6.99 -31.50 -6.74
CA LEU A 47 -6.89 -30.12 -7.22
C LEU A 47 -6.52 -29.16 -6.09
N ARG A 48 -7.03 -29.39 -4.88
CA ARG A 48 -6.66 -28.63 -3.69
C ARG A 48 -5.18 -28.82 -3.33
N SER A 49 -4.69 -30.06 -3.42
CA SER A 49 -3.28 -30.38 -3.15
C SER A 49 -2.36 -29.74 -4.17
N GLU A 50 -2.71 -29.80 -5.46
CA GLU A 50 -1.95 -29.13 -6.53
C GLU A 50 -1.93 -27.62 -6.36
N LEU A 51 -3.09 -26.99 -6.06
CA LEU A 51 -3.18 -25.55 -5.81
C LEU A 51 -2.37 -25.11 -4.60
N LEU A 52 -2.38 -25.89 -3.51
CA LEU A 52 -1.58 -25.59 -2.32
C LEU A 52 -0.08 -25.72 -2.61
N THR A 53 0.32 -26.72 -3.36
CA THR A 53 1.72 -26.90 -3.77
C THR A 53 2.18 -25.75 -4.68
N ASP A 54 1.36 -25.36 -5.65
CA ASP A 54 1.66 -24.24 -6.57
C ASP A 54 1.73 -22.89 -5.81
N VAL A 55 0.89 -22.69 -4.80
CA VAL A 55 0.93 -21.49 -3.92
C VAL A 55 2.17 -21.50 -3.02
N GLU A 56 2.56 -22.65 -2.48
CA GLU A 56 3.79 -22.77 -1.68
C GLU A 56 5.06 -22.60 -2.52
N GLU A 57 5.04 -23.03 -3.78
CA GLU A 57 6.17 -22.87 -4.70
C GLU A 57 6.26 -21.47 -5.31
N ARG A 58 5.14 -20.75 -5.39
CA ARG A 58 5.05 -19.37 -5.91
C ARG A 58 4.93 -18.34 -4.82
N GLY A 59 5.47 -18.60 -3.65
CA GLY A 59 5.57 -17.59 -2.61
C GLY A 59 6.17 -16.29 -3.16
N GLN A 60 5.87 -15.16 -2.56
CA GLN A 60 6.43 -13.86 -2.90
C GLN A 60 7.14 -13.30 -1.68
N VAL A 61 8.17 -12.50 -1.93
CA VAL A 61 8.88 -11.78 -0.87
C VAL A 61 8.51 -10.31 -0.93
N THR A 62 8.09 -9.76 0.20
CA THR A 62 7.74 -8.34 0.33
C THR A 62 8.81 -7.63 1.14
N VAL A 63 9.36 -6.55 0.58
CA VAL A 63 10.35 -5.70 1.27
C VAL A 63 9.78 -4.28 1.37
N HIS A 64 9.50 -3.84 2.59
CA HIS A 64 9.15 -2.46 2.90
C HIS A 64 10.44 -1.68 3.12
N CYS A 65 10.72 -0.76 2.22
CA CYS A 65 11.89 0.09 2.26
C CYS A 65 11.53 1.47 2.82
N SER A 66 12.49 2.09 3.49
CA SER A 66 12.41 3.49 3.90
C SER A 66 13.75 4.19 3.65
N ILE A 67 13.67 5.44 3.24
CA ILE A 67 14.82 6.32 3.06
C ILE A 67 14.51 7.70 3.66
N ILE A 68 15.51 8.29 4.30
CA ILE A 68 15.49 9.68 4.74
C ILE A 68 16.79 10.34 4.34
N THR A 69 16.72 11.56 3.82
CA THR A 69 17.90 12.34 3.43
C THR A 69 17.89 13.68 4.15
N GLU A 70 19.06 14.19 4.50
CA GLU A 70 19.20 15.54 5.11
C GLU A 70 19.02 16.64 4.07
N TRP A 71 19.27 16.35 2.82
CA TRP A 71 19.21 17.27 1.69
C TRP A 71 18.14 16.84 0.70
N ALA A 72 17.69 17.77 -0.14
CA ALA A 72 16.81 17.43 -1.26
C ALA A 72 17.54 16.46 -2.21
N ASP A 73 16.90 15.35 -2.49
CA ASP A 73 17.46 14.29 -3.33
C ASP A 73 16.39 13.71 -4.25
N MET A 74 16.77 12.78 -5.10
CA MET A 74 15.91 12.12 -6.06
C MET A 74 16.09 10.61 -5.98
N ILE A 75 14.99 9.87 -6.06
CA ILE A 75 14.96 8.41 -5.98
C ILE A 75 14.24 7.81 -7.17
N ARG A 76 14.63 6.64 -7.57
CA ARG A 76 13.90 5.78 -8.51
C ARG A 76 14.32 4.34 -8.27
N ILE A 77 13.57 3.38 -8.82
CA ILE A 77 13.93 1.97 -8.77
C ILE A 77 14.11 1.41 -10.20
N TRP A 78 15.07 0.55 -10.37
CA TRP A 78 15.28 -0.12 -11.64
C TRP A 78 14.64 -1.52 -11.63
N PRO A 79 14.09 -1.99 -12.77
CA PRO A 79 13.61 -3.37 -12.88
C PRO A 79 14.68 -4.43 -12.64
N SER A 80 15.96 -4.06 -12.76
CA SER A 80 17.12 -4.89 -12.44
C SER A 80 17.48 -4.91 -10.95
N THR A 81 16.47 -4.81 -10.08
CA THR A 81 16.60 -5.01 -8.64
C THR A 81 16.27 -6.45 -8.31
N TYR A 82 17.09 -7.08 -7.47
CA TYR A 82 17.01 -8.50 -7.12
C TYR A 82 17.19 -8.74 -5.63
N LEU A 83 16.62 -9.84 -5.15
CA LEU A 83 17.10 -10.49 -3.94
C LEU A 83 18.10 -11.57 -4.37
N VAL A 84 19.30 -11.52 -3.83
CA VAL A 84 20.38 -12.46 -4.19
C VAL A 84 20.67 -13.35 -3.00
N CYS A 85 20.40 -14.65 -3.13
CA CYS A 85 20.69 -15.63 -2.09
C CYS A 85 22.19 -15.80 -1.91
N CYS A 86 22.71 -15.53 -0.70
CA CYS A 86 24.15 -15.43 -0.43
C CYS A 86 24.92 -16.73 -0.68
N HIS A 87 24.31 -17.91 -0.45
CA HIS A 87 25.00 -19.19 -0.60
C HIS A 87 24.88 -19.80 -2.01
N SER A 88 23.74 -19.58 -2.69
CA SER A 88 23.49 -20.17 -4.01
C SER A 88 23.69 -19.19 -5.17
N GLY A 89 23.69 -17.89 -4.88
CA GLY A 89 23.70 -16.84 -5.91
C GLY A 89 22.40 -16.73 -6.70
N HIS A 90 21.34 -17.45 -6.27
CA HIS A 90 20.03 -17.34 -6.89
C HIS A 90 19.51 -15.91 -6.83
N ARG A 91 18.93 -15.43 -7.94
CA ARG A 91 18.38 -14.08 -8.07
C ARG A 91 16.85 -14.14 -8.19
N SER A 92 16.13 -13.67 -7.17
CA SER A 92 14.67 -13.44 -7.22
C SER A 92 14.40 -12.06 -7.76
N ARG A 93 13.65 -11.97 -8.87
CA ARG A 93 13.43 -10.73 -9.61
C ARG A 93 12.40 -9.83 -8.93
N LEU A 94 12.54 -8.52 -9.10
CA LEU A 94 11.51 -7.56 -8.77
C LEU A 94 10.29 -7.77 -9.66
N LEU A 95 9.12 -8.00 -9.04
CA LEU A 95 7.83 -8.15 -9.72
C LEU A 95 7.07 -6.83 -9.78
N HIS A 96 7.12 -6.08 -8.67
CA HIS A 96 6.40 -4.83 -8.55
C HIS A 96 7.05 -3.89 -7.53
N ALA A 97 6.92 -2.59 -7.75
CA ALA A 97 7.30 -1.56 -6.79
C ALA A 97 6.15 -0.57 -6.61
N GLU A 98 5.82 -0.25 -5.37
CA GLU A 98 4.78 0.69 -4.98
C GLU A 98 5.37 1.82 -4.13
N GLY A 99 4.93 3.06 -4.35
CA GLY A 99 5.41 4.23 -3.62
C GLY A 99 6.76 4.78 -4.10
N ILE A 100 7.33 4.23 -5.17
CA ILE A 100 8.56 4.68 -5.83
C ILE A 100 8.41 4.64 -7.36
N SER A 101 9.02 5.59 -8.06
CA SER A 101 8.98 5.65 -9.51
C SER A 101 10.00 4.71 -10.14
N TYR A 102 9.61 4.04 -11.23
CA TYR A 102 10.55 3.25 -12.04
C TYR A 102 11.43 4.14 -12.91
N ALA A 103 12.68 3.70 -13.10
CA ALA A 103 13.55 4.30 -14.10
C ALA A 103 12.86 4.34 -15.48
N PRO A 104 13.02 5.42 -16.26
CA PRO A 104 13.92 6.55 -16.07
C PRO A 104 13.34 7.69 -15.19
N HIS A 105 12.15 7.57 -14.63
CA HIS A 105 11.46 8.65 -13.93
C HIS A 105 12.02 8.84 -12.51
N TRP A 106 12.40 10.08 -12.19
CA TRP A 106 12.86 10.44 -10.87
C TRP A 106 11.72 10.94 -9.98
N GLN A 107 11.75 10.55 -8.71
CA GLN A 107 10.83 11.00 -7.67
C GLN A 107 11.60 11.82 -6.63
N PRO A 108 11.13 13.03 -6.25
CA PRO A 108 11.84 13.86 -5.28
C PRO A 108 11.71 13.30 -3.86
N ILE A 109 12.81 13.38 -3.10
CA ILE A 109 12.87 13.14 -1.66
C ILE A 109 12.94 14.49 -0.96
N PRO A 110 11.90 14.90 -0.20
CA PRO A 110 11.97 16.12 0.59
C PRO A 110 12.93 15.94 1.77
N PRO A 111 13.80 16.93 2.08
CA PRO A 111 14.75 16.82 3.16
C PRO A 111 14.06 16.60 4.52
N GLY A 112 14.63 15.72 5.34
CA GLY A 112 14.17 15.41 6.68
C GLY A 112 12.83 14.70 6.76
N LYS A 113 12.26 14.24 5.64
CA LYS A 113 11.01 13.46 5.61
C LYS A 113 11.28 12.05 5.10
N PRO A 114 10.90 11.01 5.85
CA PRO A 114 11.02 9.65 5.37
C PRO A 114 10.09 9.41 4.18
N ILE A 115 10.62 8.77 3.14
CA ILE A 115 9.82 8.17 2.08
C ILE A 115 9.81 6.65 2.30
N ALA A 116 8.63 6.06 2.28
CA ALA A 116 8.44 4.63 2.36
C ALA A 116 7.93 4.11 1.02
N PHE A 117 8.44 2.96 0.61
CA PHE A 117 8.00 2.26 -0.59
C PHE A 117 8.07 0.75 -0.37
N THR A 118 7.36 0.00 -1.19
CA THR A 118 7.28 -1.45 -1.08
C THR A 118 7.74 -2.12 -2.37
N LEU A 119 8.60 -3.10 -2.23
CA LEU A 119 9.10 -3.93 -3.32
C LEU A 119 8.57 -5.35 -3.17
N LEU A 120 8.06 -5.91 -4.25
CA LEU A 120 7.56 -7.27 -4.32
C LEU A 120 8.47 -8.08 -5.25
N PHE A 121 8.97 -9.20 -4.76
CA PHE A 121 9.88 -10.08 -5.49
C PHE A 121 9.31 -11.48 -5.70
N GLU A 122 9.89 -12.20 -6.65
CA GLU A 122 9.73 -13.66 -6.75
C GLU A 122 10.16 -14.36 -5.47
N ALA A 123 9.66 -15.55 -5.24
CA ALA A 123 10.04 -16.36 -4.09
C ALA A 123 11.57 -16.58 -4.01
N LEU A 124 12.08 -16.60 -2.80
CA LEU A 124 13.42 -17.11 -2.53
C LEU A 124 13.39 -18.66 -2.48
N PRO A 125 14.47 -19.33 -2.90
CA PRO A 125 14.61 -20.77 -2.70
C PRO A 125 14.38 -21.19 -1.25
N LYS A 126 13.79 -22.36 -1.02
CA LYS A 126 13.46 -22.84 0.34
C LYS A 126 14.68 -22.95 1.26
N ASP A 127 15.83 -23.24 0.71
CA ASP A 127 17.12 -23.35 1.38
C ASP A 127 17.85 -22.02 1.58
N CYS A 128 17.31 -20.91 1.05
CA CYS A 128 17.90 -19.59 1.22
C CYS A 128 17.66 -19.09 2.65
N ILE A 129 18.73 -18.94 3.42
CA ILE A 129 18.70 -18.45 4.80
C ILE A 129 19.08 -16.97 4.89
N LEU A 130 19.98 -16.54 4.02
CA LEU A 130 20.55 -15.19 4.00
C LEU A 130 20.57 -14.68 2.57
N PHE A 131 20.14 -13.45 2.38
CA PHE A 131 20.11 -12.81 1.06
C PHE A 131 20.47 -11.34 1.13
N ASP A 132 20.85 -10.79 -0.01
CA ASP A 132 21.11 -9.37 -0.21
C ASP A 132 20.01 -8.75 -1.08
N LEU A 133 19.61 -7.52 -0.80
CA LEU A 133 18.85 -6.68 -1.72
C LEU A 133 19.84 -5.88 -2.57
N VAL A 134 19.81 -6.07 -3.88
CA VAL A 134 20.77 -5.49 -4.81
C VAL A 134 20.06 -4.84 -5.97
N GLU A 135 20.31 -3.57 -6.20
CA GLU A 135 19.92 -2.88 -7.43
C GLU A 135 21.12 -2.90 -8.41
N ASP A 136 21.04 -3.77 -9.41
CA ASP A 136 22.10 -4.00 -10.40
C ASP A 136 21.95 -2.99 -11.54
N ILE A 137 22.67 -1.87 -11.43
CA ILE A 137 22.63 -0.76 -12.39
C ILE A 137 24.03 -0.43 -12.93
N PRO A 138 24.11 0.11 -14.17
CA PRO A 138 25.39 0.51 -14.75
C PRO A 138 26.04 1.71 -14.04
N ASP A 139 25.22 2.53 -13.37
CA ASP A 139 25.65 3.75 -12.70
C ASP A 139 26.05 3.46 -11.23
N GLN A 140 26.74 4.41 -10.60
CA GLN A 140 26.98 4.34 -9.16
C GLN A 140 25.73 4.78 -8.39
N GLY A 141 25.49 4.18 -7.21
CA GLY A 141 24.41 4.62 -6.31
C GLY A 141 23.17 3.73 -6.32
N GLY A 142 23.26 2.50 -6.82
CA GLY A 142 22.17 1.51 -6.67
C GLY A 142 22.00 1.09 -5.20
N PHE A 143 20.77 0.69 -4.85
CA PHE A 143 20.47 0.18 -3.50
C PHE A 143 21.21 -1.10 -3.22
N TYR A 144 21.83 -1.16 -2.05
CA TYR A 144 22.49 -2.37 -1.57
C TYR A 144 22.28 -2.54 -0.07
N SER A 145 21.51 -3.55 0.30
CA SER A 145 21.31 -3.95 1.69
C SER A 145 21.73 -5.38 1.89
N PRO A 146 22.91 -5.62 2.47
CA PRO A 146 23.47 -6.95 2.60
C PRO A 146 22.91 -7.72 3.80
N SER A 147 23.03 -9.05 3.72
CA SER A 147 22.89 -9.97 4.86
C SER A 147 21.55 -9.92 5.56
N ILE A 148 20.46 -9.86 4.81
CA ILE A 148 19.12 -9.95 5.35
C ILE A 148 18.82 -11.40 5.70
N LEU A 149 18.59 -11.67 6.99
CA LEU A 149 18.24 -13.00 7.47
C LEU A 149 16.80 -13.32 7.11
N ARG A 150 16.58 -14.49 6.46
CA ARG A 150 15.25 -14.94 6.10
C ARG A 150 14.39 -15.20 7.33
N ASN A 151 13.16 -14.70 7.31
CA ASN A 151 12.14 -14.99 8.32
C ASN A 151 11.06 -15.92 7.75
N GLY A 152 10.18 -16.45 8.62
CA GLY A 152 9.16 -17.42 8.23
C GLY A 152 7.94 -16.84 7.50
N VAL A 153 7.88 -15.51 7.26
CA VAL A 153 6.75 -14.83 6.63
C VAL A 153 7.12 -14.14 5.32
N ASP A 154 8.42 -14.12 4.97
CA ASP A 154 8.96 -13.46 3.79
C ASP A 154 8.53 -11.99 3.61
N VAL A 155 8.40 -11.27 4.75
CA VAL A 155 8.12 -9.83 4.82
C VAL A 155 9.20 -9.13 5.63
N TYR A 156 9.84 -8.13 5.04
CA TYR A 156 11.02 -7.46 5.59
C TYR A 156 10.83 -5.94 5.67
N ARG A 157 11.60 -5.30 6.54
CA ARG A 157 11.75 -3.84 6.60
C ARG A 157 13.23 -3.51 6.49
N VAL A 158 13.56 -2.63 5.55
CA VAL A 158 14.94 -2.26 5.20
C VAL A 158 15.05 -0.74 5.11
N GLU A 159 16.08 -0.18 5.71
CA GLU A 159 16.49 1.21 5.48
C GLU A 159 17.56 1.22 4.37
N VAL A 160 17.35 2.04 3.35
CA VAL A 160 18.18 2.12 2.15
C VAL A 160 18.78 3.50 1.97
#